data_9e54e0c3a906b62afedd666f1cc976db
#
_entry.id   9e54e0c3a906b62afedd666f1cc976db
#
_cell.length_a   1.000
_cell.length_b   1.000
_cell.length_c   1.000
_cell.angle_alpha   90.00
_cell.angle_beta   90.00
_cell.angle_gamma   90.00
#
_symmetry.space_group_name_H-M   'P 1'
#
loop_
_entity.id
_entity.type
_entity.pdbx_description
1 polymer ?
#
loop_
_entity_poly.entity_id
_entity_poly.type
_entity_poly.pdbx_seq_one_letter_code
_entity_poly.pdbx_strand_id
1 'polypeptide(L)'
;MRTQVGIIGAGPSGLLLAHLLDLQGIDTIILEDRSREYIEARIRAGVMEHWVAALLDKIGMGARMRREGLEHAGIEISFSGRRRRIDLKRLTDGKSIMVYGQQEFVKDFVAARLAAGLPIHFEVRDVSIHDFTGDSPKIRFTGSDGERREIESDFIGGCDGYHGVCRQSIPADELAVFERTYPFAWLGILAETAPSSE
;
A
#
# COMPACT_ATOMS: atom_id res chain seq x y z
N MET A 1 8.98 -19.52 12.40
CA MET A 1 8.22 -19.68 11.14
C MET A 1 9.18 -19.53 9.96
N ARG A 2 8.86 -20.10 8.79
CA ARG A 2 9.69 -19.97 7.56
C ARG A 2 8.80 -19.56 6.39
N THR A 3 9.28 -18.68 5.53
CA THR A 3 8.63 -18.27 4.28
C THR A 3 9.71 -17.88 3.25
N GLN A 4 9.35 -17.73 1.99
CA GLN A 4 10.28 -17.19 0.99
C GLN A 4 10.39 -15.66 1.14
N VAL A 5 9.28 -14.95 1.34
CA VAL A 5 9.32 -13.49 1.53
C VAL A 5 8.54 -13.08 2.77
N GLY A 6 9.23 -12.48 3.74
CA GLY A 6 8.60 -11.81 4.88
C GLY A 6 8.29 -10.36 4.53
N ILE A 7 7.03 -9.94 4.66
CA ILE A 7 6.59 -8.58 4.29
C ILE A 7 6.19 -7.83 5.54
N ILE A 8 6.75 -6.63 5.74
CA ILE A 8 6.43 -5.77 6.87
C ILE A 8 5.58 -4.61 6.38
N GLY A 9 4.32 -4.55 6.85
CA GLY A 9 3.29 -3.59 6.48
C GLY A 9 2.22 -4.17 5.55
N ALA A 10 0.94 -4.08 5.97
CA ALA A 10 -0.24 -4.43 5.18
C ALA A 10 -0.91 -3.20 4.55
N GLY A 11 -0.13 -2.20 4.20
CA GLY A 11 -0.58 -1.10 3.33
C GLY A 11 -0.71 -1.56 1.87
N PRO A 12 -1.13 -0.66 0.96
CA PRO A 12 -1.31 -1.01 -0.45
C PRO A 12 -0.09 -1.66 -1.09
N SER A 13 1.12 -1.20 -0.75
CA SER A 13 2.36 -1.75 -1.31
C SER A 13 2.62 -3.19 -0.86
N GLY A 14 2.49 -3.47 0.45
CA GLY A 14 2.74 -4.80 0.99
C GLY A 14 1.70 -5.82 0.54
N LEU A 15 0.43 -5.43 0.53
CA LEU A 15 -0.66 -6.28 0.07
C LEU A 15 -0.54 -6.61 -1.43
N LEU A 16 -0.23 -5.61 -2.26
CA LEU A 16 -0.03 -5.83 -3.69
C LEU A 16 1.20 -6.71 -3.95
N LEU A 17 2.32 -6.44 -3.27
CA LEU A 17 3.53 -7.25 -3.38
C LEU A 17 3.24 -8.71 -3.03
N ALA A 18 2.61 -8.96 -1.89
CA ALA A 18 2.24 -10.30 -1.47
C ALA A 18 1.37 -11.01 -2.52
N HIS A 19 0.33 -10.34 -2.99
CA HIS A 19 -0.58 -10.93 -3.99
C HIS A 19 0.14 -11.27 -5.30
N LEU A 20 1.04 -10.39 -5.78
CA LEU A 20 1.82 -10.66 -6.99
C LEU A 20 2.76 -11.85 -6.81
N LEU A 21 3.37 -12.00 -5.64
CA LEU A 21 4.24 -13.13 -5.31
C LEU A 21 3.43 -14.43 -5.17
N ASP A 22 2.30 -14.38 -4.49
CA ASP A 22 1.39 -15.53 -4.32
C ASP A 22 0.89 -16.05 -5.69
N LEU A 23 0.62 -15.18 -6.66
CA LEU A 23 0.27 -15.57 -8.04
C LEU A 23 1.42 -16.30 -8.78
N GLN A 24 2.65 -16.14 -8.33
CA GLN A 24 3.83 -16.85 -8.84
C GLN A 24 4.19 -18.10 -8.02
N GLY A 25 3.38 -18.45 -7.03
CA GLY A 25 3.65 -19.58 -6.13
C GLY A 25 4.78 -19.33 -5.15
N ILE A 26 5.06 -18.06 -4.84
CA ILE A 26 6.07 -17.66 -3.85
C ILE A 26 5.39 -17.43 -2.51
N ASP A 27 5.79 -18.18 -1.50
CA ASP A 27 5.23 -18.10 -0.15
C ASP A 27 5.55 -16.78 0.54
N THR A 28 4.52 -16.15 1.09
CA THR A 28 4.64 -14.86 1.77
C THR A 28 3.98 -14.86 3.15
N ILE A 29 4.57 -14.15 4.10
CA ILE A 29 3.94 -13.81 5.39
C ILE A 29 3.93 -12.30 5.54
N ILE A 30 2.76 -11.71 5.85
CA ILE A 30 2.62 -10.28 6.10
C ILE A 30 2.52 -10.02 7.61
N LEU A 31 3.24 -9.00 8.07
CA LEU A 31 3.15 -8.44 9.43
C LEU A 31 2.59 -7.03 9.38
N GLU A 32 1.58 -6.71 10.20
CA GLU A 32 0.95 -5.39 10.29
C GLU A 32 0.83 -4.96 11.76
N ASP A 33 1.26 -3.75 12.09
CA ASP A 33 1.24 -3.24 13.46
C ASP A 33 -0.15 -2.79 13.94
N ARG A 34 -1.07 -2.57 13.02
CA ARG A 34 -2.44 -2.14 13.29
C ARG A 34 -3.43 -3.30 13.21
N SER A 35 -4.62 -3.06 13.76
CA SER A 35 -5.72 -4.00 13.58
C SER A 35 -6.24 -3.97 12.12
N ARG A 36 -6.90 -5.02 11.73
CA ARG A 36 -7.57 -5.12 10.43
C ARG A 36 -8.55 -3.97 10.22
N GLU A 37 -9.39 -3.73 11.22
CA GLU A 37 -10.43 -2.69 11.19
C GLU A 37 -9.80 -1.30 10.98
N TYR A 38 -8.67 -1.04 11.62
CA TYR A 38 -7.96 0.23 11.48
C TYR A 38 -7.47 0.45 10.05
N ILE A 39 -6.79 -0.52 9.44
CA ILE A 39 -6.25 -0.34 8.08
C ILE A 39 -7.35 -0.28 7.02
N GLU A 40 -8.45 -1.03 7.21
CA GLU A 40 -9.62 -1.01 6.34
C GLU A 40 -10.46 0.28 6.46
N ALA A 41 -10.43 0.94 7.61
CA ALA A 41 -11.15 2.20 7.85
C ALA A 41 -10.32 3.45 7.56
N ARG A 42 -9.00 3.32 7.41
CA ARG A 42 -8.09 4.46 7.27
C ARG A 42 -8.23 5.15 5.92
N ILE A 43 -8.96 6.25 5.89
CA ILE A 43 -9.15 7.06 4.69
C ILE A 43 -7.81 7.68 4.25
N ARG A 44 -7.49 7.47 2.97
CA ARG A 44 -6.34 8.03 2.27
C ARG A 44 -6.77 8.49 0.88
N ALA A 45 -5.96 9.33 0.25
CA ALA A 45 -6.17 9.68 -1.15
C ALA A 45 -6.28 8.43 -2.01
N GLY A 46 -7.24 8.41 -2.93
CA GLY A 46 -7.59 7.24 -3.71
C GLY A 46 -7.46 7.47 -5.22
N VAL A 47 -6.48 8.27 -5.65
CA VAL A 47 -6.20 8.43 -7.07
C VAL A 47 -5.22 7.36 -7.52
N MET A 48 -5.65 6.54 -8.47
CA MET A 48 -4.82 5.50 -9.09
C MET A 48 -4.45 5.92 -10.50
N GLU A 49 -3.19 5.75 -10.84
CA GLU A 49 -2.70 5.94 -12.19
C GLU A 49 -3.23 4.84 -13.13
N HIS A 50 -3.31 5.16 -14.41
CA HIS A 50 -3.82 4.26 -15.43
C HIS A 50 -3.19 2.85 -15.39
N TRP A 51 -1.88 2.78 -15.23
CA TRP A 51 -1.17 1.50 -15.21
C TRP A 51 -1.48 0.65 -13.96
N VAL A 52 -1.77 1.28 -12.80
CA VAL A 52 -2.19 0.57 -11.58
C VAL A 52 -3.56 -0.06 -11.82
N ALA A 53 -4.52 0.70 -12.36
CA ALA A 53 -5.84 0.18 -12.67
C ALA A 53 -5.76 -1.00 -13.67
N ALA A 54 -4.93 -0.88 -14.71
CA ALA A 54 -4.71 -1.96 -15.67
C ALA A 54 -4.03 -3.20 -15.03
N LEU A 55 -3.12 -2.98 -14.08
CA LEU A 55 -2.51 -4.07 -13.32
C LEU A 55 -3.56 -4.81 -12.49
N LEU A 56 -4.44 -4.07 -11.77
CA LEU A 56 -5.52 -4.69 -10.98
C LEU A 56 -6.44 -5.55 -11.84
N ASP A 57 -6.80 -5.09 -13.04
CA ASP A 57 -7.58 -5.89 -13.98
C ASP A 57 -6.84 -7.19 -14.38
N LYS A 58 -5.55 -7.06 -14.72
CA LYS A 58 -4.71 -8.19 -15.13
C LYS A 58 -4.56 -9.27 -14.07
N ILE A 59 -4.50 -8.87 -12.78
CA ILE A 59 -4.35 -9.81 -11.65
C ILE A 59 -5.68 -10.25 -11.03
N GLY A 60 -6.82 -9.89 -11.64
CA GLY A 60 -8.14 -10.30 -11.20
C GLY A 60 -8.72 -9.52 -10.02
N MET A 61 -8.07 -8.41 -9.60
CA MET A 61 -8.48 -7.57 -8.47
C MET A 61 -9.22 -6.30 -8.90
N GLY A 62 -9.47 -6.09 -10.20
CA GLY A 62 -10.05 -4.86 -10.73
C GLY A 62 -11.58 -4.79 -10.70
N ALA A 63 -12.31 -5.88 -10.48
CA ALA A 63 -13.76 -5.95 -10.68
C ALA A 63 -14.55 -4.93 -9.83
N ARG A 64 -14.23 -4.80 -8.53
CA ARG A 64 -14.89 -3.82 -7.65
C ARG A 64 -14.47 -2.40 -7.98
N MET A 65 -13.19 -2.17 -8.23
CA MET A 65 -12.68 -0.87 -8.67
C MET A 65 -13.41 -0.39 -9.96
N ARG A 66 -13.64 -1.27 -10.95
CA ARG A 66 -14.38 -0.91 -12.17
C ARG A 66 -15.86 -0.59 -11.96
N ARG A 67 -16.47 -1.22 -10.96
CA ARG A 67 -17.88 -0.99 -10.63
C ARG A 67 -18.11 0.27 -9.78
N GLU A 68 -17.21 0.58 -8.84
CA GLU A 68 -17.38 1.60 -7.82
C GLU A 68 -16.45 2.80 -7.98
N GLY A 69 -15.35 2.63 -8.70
CA GLY A 69 -14.38 3.69 -8.97
C GLY A 69 -14.90 4.70 -10.02
N LEU A 70 -14.36 5.90 -9.97
CA LEU A 70 -14.70 6.98 -10.89
C LEU A 70 -13.51 7.25 -11.83
N GLU A 71 -13.72 7.09 -13.12
CA GLU A 71 -12.71 7.40 -14.12
C GLU A 71 -12.73 8.91 -14.43
N HIS A 72 -11.57 9.57 -14.31
CA HIS A 72 -11.41 10.99 -14.59
C HIS A 72 -10.46 11.21 -15.77
N ALA A 73 -10.94 11.93 -16.76
CA ALA A 73 -10.15 12.31 -17.96
C ALA A 73 -9.14 13.43 -17.68
N GLY A 74 -9.26 14.10 -16.55
CA GLY A 74 -8.40 15.24 -16.19
C GLY A 74 -8.63 15.70 -14.76
N ILE A 75 -7.92 16.76 -14.40
CA ILE A 75 -8.03 17.42 -13.10
C ILE A 75 -8.31 18.91 -13.31
N GLU A 76 -8.96 19.55 -12.35
CA GLU A 76 -9.16 20.98 -12.34
C GLU A 76 -8.41 21.62 -11.17
N ILE A 77 -7.59 22.60 -11.46
CA ILE A 77 -6.89 23.41 -10.46
C ILE A 77 -7.64 24.74 -10.30
N SER A 78 -8.03 25.09 -9.10
CA SER A 78 -8.64 26.37 -8.77
C SER A 78 -7.69 27.19 -7.89
N PHE A 79 -7.36 28.39 -8.31
CA PHE A 79 -6.49 29.31 -7.58
C PHE A 79 -6.79 30.77 -7.94
N SER A 80 -6.71 31.66 -6.98
CA SER A 80 -6.91 33.10 -7.19
C SER A 80 -8.18 33.46 -8.00
N GLY A 81 -9.29 32.76 -7.75
CA GLY A 81 -10.56 32.94 -8.47
C GLY A 81 -10.57 32.45 -9.93
N ARG A 82 -9.54 31.75 -10.34
CA ARG A 82 -9.44 31.16 -11.70
C ARG A 82 -9.47 29.63 -11.60
N ARG A 83 -10.07 29.02 -12.63
CA ARG A 83 -10.06 27.56 -12.80
C ARG A 83 -9.26 27.20 -14.03
N ARG A 84 -8.47 26.16 -13.93
CA ARG A 84 -7.69 25.63 -15.04
C ARG A 84 -7.80 24.11 -15.08
N ARG A 85 -8.41 23.61 -16.15
CA ARG A 85 -8.47 22.17 -16.41
C ARG A 85 -7.18 21.70 -17.06
N ILE A 86 -6.66 20.60 -16.58
CA ILE A 86 -5.57 19.84 -17.19
C ILE A 86 -6.20 18.57 -17.77
N ASP A 87 -6.27 18.48 -19.07
CA ASP A 87 -6.82 17.34 -19.80
C ASP A 87 -5.77 16.24 -19.91
N LEU A 88 -5.86 15.27 -18.98
CA LEU A 88 -4.90 14.18 -18.92
C LEU A 88 -5.02 13.27 -20.14
N LYS A 89 -6.23 12.93 -20.58
CA LYS A 89 -6.43 12.07 -21.77
C LYS A 89 -5.74 12.66 -23.01
N ARG A 90 -5.88 13.96 -23.23
CA ARG A 90 -5.24 14.63 -24.37
C ARG A 90 -3.71 14.69 -24.25
N LEU A 91 -3.19 14.83 -23.02
CA LEU A 91 -1.74 14.96 -22.77
C LEU A 91 -1.00 13.62 -22.70
N THR A 92 -1.72 12.50 -22.57
CA THR A 92 -1.13 11.17 -22.30
C THR A 92 -1.60 10.09 -23.27
N ASP A 93 -1.97 10.43 -24.49
CA ASP A 93 -2.45 9.50 -25.51
C ASP A 93 -3.64 8.64 -25.02
N GLY A 94 -4.63 9.30 -24.40
CA GLY A 94 -5.89 8.65 -23.98
C GLY A 94 -5.89 8.04 -22.59
N LYS A 95 -4.83 8.20 -21.78
CA LYS A 95 -4.80 7.67 -20.41
C LYS A 95 -5.60 8.55 -19.46
N SER A 96 -6.34 7.92 -18.57
CA SER A 96 -7.12 8.55 -17.50
C SER A 96 -6.58 8.14 -16.13
N ILE A 97 -7.09 8.76 -15.09
CA ILE A 97 -6.88 8.33 -13.72
C ILE A 97 -8.15 7.68 -13.18
N MET A 98 -8.00 6.75 -12.24
CA MET A 98 -9.09 6.11 -11.54
C MET A 98 -9.14 6.61 -10.10
N VAL A 99 -10.26 7.18 -9.68
CA VAL A 99 -10.51 7.51 -8.28
C VAL A 99 -11.18 6.32 -7.62
N TYR A 100 -10.41 5.63 -6.79
CA TYR A 100 -10.88 4.49 -6.00
C TYR A 100 -10.16 4.54 -4.63
N GLY A 101 -10.93 4.64 -3.55
CA GLY A 101 -10.39 4.88 -2.22
C GLY A 101 -9.30 3.87 -1.86
N GLN A 102 -8.19 4.34 -1.32
CA GLN A 102 -7.07 3.47 -0.94
C GLN A 102 -7.49 2.44 0.12
N GLN A 103 -8.43 2.79 0.99
CA GLN A 103 -9.02 1.88 1.96
C GLN A 103 -9.83 0.76 1.30
N GLU A 104 -10.48 1.03 0.16
CA GLU A 104 -11.24 0.02 -0.57
C GLU A 104 -10.30 -0.99 -1.24
N PHE A 105 -9.19 -0.50 -1.79
CA PHE A 105 -8.09 -1.36 -2.26
C PHE A 105 -7.59 -2.28 -1.13
N VAL A 106 -7.31 -1.72 0.06
CA VAL A 106 -6.83 -2.50 1.21
C VAL A 106 -7.85 -3.58 1.60
N LYS A 107 -9.14 -3.23 1.69
CA LYS A 107 -10.22 -4.19 1.97
C LYS A 107 -10.24 -5.35 0.98
N ASP A 108 -10.14 -5.05 -0.31
CA ASP A 108 -10.19 -6.07 -1.37
C ASP A 108 -9.02 -7.06 -1.24
N PHE A 109 -7.81 -6.55 -1.04
CA PHE A 109 -6.63 -7.41 -0.93
C PHE A 109 -6.56 -8.19 0.39
N VAL A 110 -6.97 -7.59 1.51
CA VAL A 110 -7.09 -8.31 2.79
C VAL A 110 -8.13 -9.43 2.67
N ALA A 111 -9.30 -9.14 2.10
CA ALA A 111 -10.33 -10.14 1.92
C ALA A 111 -9.88 -11.30 1.02
N ALA A 112 -9.22 -11.00 -0.09
CA ALA A 112 -8.68 -12.01 -1.00
C ALA A 112 -7.64 -12.90 -0.32
N ARG A 113 -6.70 -12.30 0.44
CA ARG A 113 -5.66 -13.03 1.16
C ARG A 113 -6.23 -13.96 2.23
N LEU A 114 -7.17 -13.46 3.03
CA LEU A 114 -7.83 -14.26 4.08
C LEU A 114 -8.69 -15.39 3.49
N ALA A 115 -9.40 -15.12 2.39
CA ALA A 115 -10.18 -16.15 1.69
C ALA A 115 -9.29 -17.27 1.11
N ALA A 116 -8.06 -16.95 0.71
CA ALA A 116 -7.07 -17.92 0.26
C ALA A 116 -6.35 -18.65 1.43
N GLY A 117 -6.63 -18.29 2.69
CA GLY A 117 -5.97 -18.87 3.86
C GLY A 117 -4.49 -18.49 3.99
N LEU A 118 -4.05 -17.41 3.33
CA LEU A 118 -2.67 -16.97 3.33
C LEU A 118 -2.32 -16.17 4.59
N PRO A 119 -1.12 -16.35 5.16
CA PRO A 119 -0.78 -15.81 6.47
C PRO A 119 -0.61 -14.29 6.46
N ILE A 120 -1.37 -13.62 7.32
CA ILE A 120 -1.24 -12.21 7.69
C ILE A 120 -1.44 -12.08 9.19
N HIS A 121 -0.51 -11.44 9.87
CA HIS A 121 -0.56 -11.20 11.31
C HIS A 121 -0.80 -9.71 11.55
N PHE A 122 -1.91 -9.40 12.19
CA PHE A 122 -2.27 -8.05 12.62
C PHE A 122 -1.84 -7.78 14.06
N GLU A 123 -1.77 -6.50 14.44
CA GLU A 123 -1.45 -6.03 15.80
C GLU A 123 -0.12 -6.55 16.34
N VAL A 124 0.85 -6.78 15.43
CA VAL A 124 2.18 -7.16 15.84
C VAL A 124 2.94 -5.97 16.43
N ARG A 125 3.87 -6.23 17.36
CA ARG A 125 4.68 -5.20 18.02
C ARG A 125 6.15 -5.59 17.99
N ASP A 126 7.00 -4.63 18.34
CA ASP A 126 8.45 -4.83 18.49
C ASP A 126 9.10 -5.48 17.25
N VAL A 127 8.61 -5.11 16.05
CA VAL A 127 9.15 -5.64 14.81
C VAL A 127 10.59 -5.17 14.62
N SER A 128 11.48 -6.11 14.33
CA SER A 128 12.88 -5.83 14.02
C SER A 128 13.43 -6.81 12.98
N ILE A 129 14.34 -6.32 12.14
CA ILE A 129 14.98 -7.11 11.10
C ILE A 129 16.43 -7.42 11.47
N HIS A 130 16.85 -8.65 11.18
CA HIS A 130 18.15 -9.18 11.53
C HIS A 130 18.72 -9.98 10.35
N ASP A 131 20.02 -10.06 10.27
CA ASP A 131 20.78 -10.93 9.32
C ASP A 131 20.38 -10.71 7.85
N PHE A 132 19.82 -9.54 7.49
CA PHE A 132 19.24 -9.26 6.17
C PHE A 132 20.29 -9.06 5.06
N THR A 133 21.58 -8.95 5.41
CA THR A 133 22.70 -8.93 4.46
C THR A 133 23.30 -10.32 4.22
N GLY A 134 22.82 -11.33 4.96
CA GLY A 134 23.25 -12.72 4.86
C GLY A 134 22.25 -13.60 4.11
N ASP A 135 22.47 -14.90 4.16
CA ASP A 135 21.67 -15.90 3.44
C ASP A 135 20.37 -16.29 4.16
N SER A 136 20.12 -15.79 5.36
CA SER A 136 18.97 -16.15 6.20
C SER A 136 18.41 -14.95 6.95
N PRO A 137 17.81 -13.99 6.22
CA PRO A 137 17.14 -12.83 6.82
C PRO A 137 16.06 -13.23 7.83
N LYS A 138 15.99 -12.50 8.95
CA LYS A 138 15.04 -12.79 10.02
C LYS A 138 14.22 -11.56 10.40
N ILE A 139 12.96 -11.79 10.71
CA ILE A 139 12.06 -10.78 11.29
C ILE A 139 11.63 -11.29 12.65
N ARG A 140 11.91 -10.51 13.70
CA ARG A 140 11.42 -10.78 15.06
C ARG A 140 10.28 -9.84 15.38
N PHE A 141 9.28 -10.35 16.08
CA PHE A 141 8.13 -9.57 16.48
C PHE A 141 7.42 -10.19 17.68
N THR A 142 6.57 -9.41 18.34
CA THR A 142 5.62 -9.87 19.36
C THR A 142 4.23 -9.95 18.72
N GLY A 143 3.59 -11.09 18.77
CA GLY A 143 2.23 -11.29 18.26
C GLY A 143 1.18 -10.56 19.10
N SER A 144 -0.06 -10.50 18.61
CA SER A 144 -1.20 -9.93 19.34
C SER A 144 -1.50 -10.66 20.67
N ASP A 145 -1.13 -11.92 20.77
CA ASP A 145 -1.20 -12.77 21.98
C ASP A 145 -0.07 -12.52 22.98
N GLY A 146 0.89 -11.63 22.68
CA GLY A 146 2.05 -11.32 23.50
C GLY A 146 3.23 -12.27 23.34
N GLU A 147 3.12 -13.31 22.51
CA GLU A 147 4.18 -14.27 22.27
C GLU A 147 5.25 -13.71 21.31
N ARG A 148 6.52 -13.89 21.64
CA ARG A 148 7.63 -13.55 20.77
C ARG A 148 7.80 -14.60 19.68
N ARG A 149 7.94 -14.17 18.45
CA ARG A 149 8.07 -15.01 17.26
C ARG A 149 9.19 -14.53 16.36
N GLU A 150 9.67 -15.46 15.55
CA GLU A 150 10.66 -15.17 14.51
C GLU A 150 10.20 -15.79 13.19
N ILE A 151 10.34 -15.03 12.11
CA ILE A 151 10.21 -15.49 10.73
C ILE A 151 11.62 -15.52 10.14
N GLU A 152 12.03 -16.65 9.62
CA GLU A 152 13.19 -16.80 8.74
C GLU A 152 12.69 -16.73 7.29
N SER A 153 13.37 -15.99 6.43
CA SER A 153 12.94 -15.79 5.03
C SER A 153 14.15 -15.73 4.10
N ASP A 154 13.92 -15.88 2.80
CA ASP A 154 14.94 -15.64 1.78
C ASP A 154 15.09 -14.14 1.51
N PHE A 155 13.96 -13.40 1.59
CA PHE A 155 13.92 -11.96 1.38
C PHE A 155 12.99 -11.27 2.39
N ILE A 156 13.23 -9.98 2.64
CA ILE A 156 12.35 -9.12 3.43
C ILE A 156 11.84 -7.98 2.55
N GLY A 157 10.52 -7.85 2.43
CA GLY A 157 9.83 -6.74 1.77
C GLY A 157 9.47 -5.66 2.77
N GLY A 158 10.22 -4.56 2.84
CA GLY A 158 9.91 -3.41 3.67
C GLY A 158 8.81 -2.55 3.06
N CYS A 159 7.57 -2.69 3.53
CA CYS A 159 6.38 -1.97 3.06
C CYS A 159 5.70 -1.18 4.19
N ASP A 160 6.43 -0.87 5.25
CA ASP A 160 5.99 -0.27 6.52
C ASP A 160 5.95 1.27 6.50
N GLY A 161 6.10 1.86 5.31
CA GLY A 161 5.96 3.29 5.08
C GLY A 161 7.15 4.12 5.58
N TYR A 162 6.95 5.45 5.58
CA TYR A 162 8.03 6.40 5.85
C TYR A 162 8.64 6.25 7.25
N HIS A 163 7.84 5.96 8.26
CA HIS A 163 8.27 5.85 9.65
C HIS A 163 8.56 4.41 10.09
N GLY A 164 8.54 3.48 9.15
CA GLY A 164 8.74 2.06 9.43
C GLY A 164 10.16 1.71 9.84
N VAL A 165 10.30 0.54 10.45
CA VAL A 165 11.60 0.02 10.95
C VAL A 165 12.54 -0.38 9.81
N CYS A 166 12.00 -0.76 8.65
CA CYS A 166 12.81 -1.27 7.54
C CYS A 166 13.79 -0.22 7.02
N ARG A 167 13.32 1.01 6.79
CA ARG A 167 14.20 2.10 6.34
C ARG A 167 15.28 2.44 7.37
N GLN A 168 14.94 2.41 8.65
CA GLN A 168 15.87 2.70 9.75
C GLN A 168 16.93 1.61 9.94
N SER A 169 16.69 0.41 9.41
CA SER A 169 17.63 -0.71 9.47
C SER A 169 18.69 -0.68 8.36
N ILE A 170 18.50 0.17 7.34
CA ILE A 170 19.48 0.36 6.28
C ILE A 170 20.69 1.11 6.87
N PRO A 171 21.93 0.61 6.69
CA PRO A 171 23.12 1.29 7.17
C PRO A 171 23.21 2.75 6.69
N ALA A 172 23.66 3.64 7.57
CA ALA A 172 23.66 5.08 7.29
C ALA A 172 24.60 5.50 6.14
N ASP A 173 25.59 4.68 5.83
CA ASP A 173 26.51 4.85 4.71
C ASP A 173 25.93 4.39 3.37
N GLU A 174 24.86 3.60 3.39
CA GLU A 174 24.15 3.12 2.19
C GLU A 174 22.93 3.99 1.83
N LEU A 175 22.45 4.84 2.74
CA LEU A 175 21.24 5.63 2.56
C LEU A 175 21.48 7.13 2.70
N ALA A 176 21.44 7.85 1.58
CA ALA A 176 21.39 9.32 1.60
C ALA A 176 19.95 9.81 1.80
N VAL A 177 19.67 10.48 2.92
CA VAL A 177 18.35 11.02 3.22
C VAL A 177 18.33 12.52 2.99
N PHE A 178 17.44 13.01 2.13
CA PHE A 178 17.10 14.42 2.01
C PHE A 178 15.71 14.67 2.58
N GLU A 179 15.62 15.53 3.59
CA GLU A 179 14.36 15.86 4.25
C GLU A 179 14.16 17.38 4.31
N ARG A 180 12.95 17.83 4.00
CA ARG A 180 12.55 19.23 4.10
C ARG A 180 11.16 19.34 4.68
N THR A 181 11.02 20.00 5.81
CA THR A 181 9.73 20.34 6.42
C THR A 181 9.16 21.60 5.75
N TYR A 182 7.93 21.51 5.26
CA TYR A 182 7.18 22.64 4.70
C TYR A 182 6.20 23.19 5.75
N PRO A 183 5.97 24.51 5.80
CA PRO A 183 5.04 25.13 6.74
C PRO A 183 3.56 25.05 6.30
N PHE A 184 3.18 24.01 5.55
CA PHE A 184 1.83 23.78 5.07
C PHE A 184 1.54 22.27 4.95
N ALA A 185 0.25 21.92 4.87
CA ALA A 185 -0.20 20.54 4.68
C ALA A 185 -1.33 20.49 3.64
N TRP A 186 -1.62 19.29 3.16
CA TRP A 186 -2.77 19.03 2.30
C TRP A 186 -3.95 18.62 3.16
N LEU A 187 -5.11 19.27 2.95
CA LEU A 187 -6.37 18.87 3.53
C LEU A 187 -7.18 18.11 2.48
N GLY A 188 -7.45 16.82 2.75
CA GLY A 188 -8.36 16.01 1.97
C GLY A 188 -9.74 15.98 2.63
N ILE A 189 -10.79 16.33 1.87
CA ILE A 189 -12.18 16.27 2.34
C ILE A 189 -12.94 15.34 1.41
N LEU A 190 -13.57 14.31 1.99
CA LEU A 190 -14.57 13.48 1.31
C LEU A 190 -15.95 13.98 1.70
N ALA A 191 -16.81 14.22 0.73
CA ALA A 191 -18.17 14.66 0.95
C ALA A 191 -19.14 13.94 0.02
N GLU A 192 -20.30 13.59 0.53
CA GLU A 192 -21.42 13.11 -0.27
C GLU A 192 -22.12 14.33 -0.91
N THR A 193 -21.70 14.67 -2.11
CA THR A 193 -22.23 15.82 -2.85
C THR A 193 -22.16 15.56 -4.35
N ALA A 194 -22.96 16.29 -5.12
CA ALA A 194 -22.82 16.26 -6.57
C ALA A 194 -21.42 16.76 -6.99
N PRO A 195 -20.85 16.20 -8.07
CA PRO A 195 -19.58 16.68 -8.61
C PRO A 195 -19.63 18.19 -8.91
N SER A 196 -18.56 18.91 -8.59
CA SER A 196 -18.45 20.35 -8.87
C SER A 196 -18.12 20.65 -10.34
N SER A 197 -17.62 19.64 -11.05
CA SER A 197 -17.31 19.65 -12.48
C SER A 197 -17.25 18.22 -13.01
N GLU A 198 -17.48 18.03 -14.30
CA GLU A 198 -17.25 16.78 -15.01
C GLU A 198 -15.78 16.60 -15.39
#